data_e3f368e4952371c874b2b186100fe29b
#
_entry.id   e3f368e4952371c874b2b186100fe29b
#
_cell.length_a   1.000
_cell.length_b   1.000
_cell.length_c   1.000
_cell.angle_alpha   90.00
_cell.angle_beta   90.00
_cell.angle_gamma   90.00
#
_symmetry.space_group_name_H-M   'P 1'
#
loop_
_entity.id
_entity.type
_entity.pdbx_description
1 polymer ?
#
loop_
_entity_poly.entity_id
_entity_poly.type
_entity_poly.pdbx_seq_one_letter_code
_entity_poly.pdbx_strand_id
1 'polypeptide(L)'
;MNAQKGFTLIELMIVVAIIGILAAIAIPAYQDYTARSQVAGALAEISPIKTNIEEKLAQGLTAADATALSGNTAAKLQALGLPDAATNRCSAFNVTVLTTGAASIECTIKGTTQVNGLQIQWKRSADANTGSAGQWTCNTSVAEKLAPKTCTPGATITVAS
;
A
#
# COMPACT_ATOMS: atom_id res chain seq x y z
N MET A 1 -40.85 19.31 44.15
CA MET A 1 -39.46 19.06 44.56
C MET A 1 -38.96 17.84 43.76
N ASN A 2 -38.06 18.03 42.78
CA ASN A 2 -37.52 16.91 42.02
C ASN A 2 -36.41 16.25 42.85
N ALA A 3 -36.63 15.01 43.28
CA ALA A 3 -35.62 14.19 43.94
C ALA A 3 -34.54 13.81 42.92
N GLN A 4 -33.39 14.46 42.98
CA GLN A 4 -32.23 14.11 42.19
C GLN A 4 -31.66 12.79 42.70
N LYS A 5 -31.84 11.69 41.96
CA LYS A 5 -31.25 10.39 42.28
C LYS A 5 -29.74 10.49 42.04
N GLY A 6 -28.95 10.43 43.11
CA GLY A 6 -27.50 10.43 43.01
C GLY A 6 -27.00 9.06 42.50
N PHE A 7 -25.95 9.07 41.69
CA PHE A 7 -25.24 7.88 41.21
C PHE A 7 -24.41 7.31 42.37
N THR A 8 -24.43 6.00 42.57
CA THR A 8 -23.60 5.40 43.63
C THR A 8 -22.15 5.23 43.14
N LEU A 9 -21.18 5.35 44.03
CA LEU A 9 -19.77 5.16 43.71
C LEU A 9 -19.49 3.77 43.19
N ILE A 10 -20.19 2.75 43.68
CA ILE A 10 -20.04 1.36 43.24
C ILE A 10 -20.55 1.14 41.80
N GLU A 11 -21.66 1.77 41.42
CA GLU A 11 -22.18 1.71 40.04
C GLU A 11 -21.16 2.30 39.06
N LEU A 12 -20.54 3.41 39.41
CA LEU A 12 -19.49 4.01 38.58
C LEU A 12 -18.28 3.08 38.47
N MET A 13 -17.81 2.48 39.56
CA MET A 13 -16.66 1.57 39.55
C MET A 13 -16.87 0.35 38.67
N ILE A 14 -18.05 -0.26 38.70
CA ILE A 14 -18.38 -1.42 37.88
C ILE A 14 -18.37 -1.03 36.40
N VAL A 15 -18.95 0.09 36.03
CA VAL A 15 -19.00 0.56 34.64
C VAL A 15 -17.61 0.82 34.07
N VAL A 16 -16.73 1.52 34.84
CA VAL A 16 -15.35 1.76 34.37
C VAL A 16 -14.57 0.46 34.25
N ALA A 17 -14.78 -0.51 35.14
CA ALA A 17 -14.13 -1.81 35.06
C ALA A 17 -14.55 -2.59 33.79
N ILE A 18 -15.84 -2.59 33.46
CA ILE A 18 -16.35 -3.26 32.24
C ILE A 18 -15.81 -2.56 30.99
N ILE A 19 -15.83 -1.21 30.94
CA ILE A 19 -15.26 -0.44 29.82
C ILE A 19 -13.77 -0.75 29.66
N GLY A 20 -13.01 -0.82 30.76
CA GLY A 20 -11.60 -1.16 30.73
C GLY A 20 -11.31 -2.53 30.10
N ILE A 21 -12.08 -3.54 30.45
CA ILE A 21 -11.95 -4.90 29.89
C ILE A 21 -12.29 -4.90 28.39
N LEU A 22 -13.38 -4.25 28.01
CA LEU A 22 -13.78 -4.17 26.60
C LEU A 22 -12.77 -3.38 25.77
N ALA A 23 -12.25 -2.27 26.28
CA ALA A 23 -11.26 -1.44 25.62
C ALA A 23 -9.93 -2.20 25.40
N ALA A 24 -9.52 -3.04 26.35
CA ALA A 24 -8.29 -3.83 26.24
C ALA A 24 -8.29 -4.77 25.00
N ILE A 25 -9.45 -5.25 24.60
CA ILE A 25 -9.61 -6.11 23.42
C ILE A 25 -9.88 -5.29 22.15
N ALA A 26 -10.68 -4.23 22.27
CA ALA A 26 -11.12 -3.44 21.12
C ALA A 26 -9.99 -2.58 20.51
N ILE A 27 -9.11 -2.01 21.32
CA ILE A 27 -8.05 -1.11 20.84
C ILE A 27 -7.05 -1.82 19.92
N PRO A 28 -6.47 -2.98 20.25
CA PRO A 28 -5.56 -3.70 19.35
C PRO A 28 -6.24 -4.13 18.05
N ALA A 29 -7.48 -4.59 18.11
CA ALA A 29 -8.24 -5.00 16.95
C ALA A 29 -8.50 -3.81 16.00
N TYR A 30 -8.82 -2.65 16.54
CA TYR A 30 -9.00 -1.42 15.77
C TYR A 30 -7.70 -0.94 15.12
N GLN A 31 -6.56 -1.06 15.82
CA GLN A 31 -5.24 -0.72 15.26
C GLN A 31 -4.88 -1.63 14.08
N ASP A 32 -5.10 -2.93 14.20
CA ASP A 32 -4.86 -3.87 13.10
C ASP A 32 -5.80 -3.61 11.90
N TYR A 33 -7.06 -3.27 12.17
CA TYR A 33 -8.01 -2.91 11.11
C TYR A 33 -7.59 -1.65 10.37
N THR A 34 -7.20 -0.59 11.10
CA THR A 34 -6.73 0.66 10.48
C THR A 34 -5.46 0.46 9.69
N ALA A 35 -4.50 -0.31 10.20
CA ALA A 35 -3.27 -0.64 9.51
C ALA A 35 -3.54 -1.39 8.19
N ARG A 36 -4.41 -2.42 8.19
CA ARG A 36 -4.83 -3.14 6.96
C ARG A 36 -5.48 -2.20 5.95
N SER A 37 -6.34 -1.30 6.40
CA SER A 37 -7.00 -0.31 5.52
C SER A 37 -5.98 0.63 4.87
N GLN A 38 -4.94 1.02 5.60
CA GLN A 38 -3.86 1.87 5.07
C GLN A 38 -3.05 1.15 4.00
N VAL A 39 -2.68 -0.12 4.23
CA VAL A 39 -1.96 -0.94 3.24
C VAL A 39 -2.81 -1.17 1.99
N ALA A 40 -4.08 -1.51 2.16
CA ALA A 40 -5.00 -1.68 1.04
C ALA A 40 -5.18 -0.39 0.23
N GLY A 41 -5.25 0.76 0.92
CA GLY A 41 -5.33 2.06 0.28
C GLY A 41 -4.06 2.42 -0.51
N ALA A 42 -2.87 2.12 0.02
CA ALA A 42 -1.61 2.29 -0.69
C ALA A 42 -1.54 1.42 -1.95
N LEU A 43 -2.00 0.16 -1.87
CA LEU A 43 -2.10 -0.73 -3.03
C LEU A 43 -3.07 -0.18 -4.09
N ALA A 44 -4.19 0.38 -3.66
CA ALA A 44 -5.17 0.97 -4.56
C ALA A 44 -4.62 2.19 -5.33
N GLU A 45 -3.75 3.00 -4.70
CA GLU A 45 -3.11 4.14 -5.36
C GLU A 45 -2.14 3.73 -6.49
N ILE A 46 -1.40 2.64 -6.32
CA ILE A 46 -0.44 2.18 -7.34
C ILE A 46 -1.06 1.26 -8.39
N SER A 47 -2.24 0.72 -8.16
CA SER A 47 -2.88 -0.24 -9.06
C SER A 47 -3.24 0.32 -10.45
N PRO A 48 -3.73 1.55 -10.61
CA PRO A 48 -4.02 2.15 -11.92
C PRO A 48 -2.78 2.31 -12.81
N ILE A 49 -1.60 2.48 -12.21
CA ILE A 49 -0.35 2.68 -12.94
C ILE A 49 -0.02 1.46 -13.81
N LYS A 50 -0.43 0.26 -13.41
CA LYS A 50 -0.26 -0.96 -14.23
C LYS A 50 -0.85 -0.80 -15.62
N THR A 51 -2.06 -0.24 -15.70
CA THR A 51 -2.74 -0.03 -16.99
C THR A 51 -1.98 0.98 -17.86
N ASN A 52 -1.48 2.05 -17.25
CA ASN A 52 -0.70 3.05 -17.97
C ASN A 52 0.64 2.49 -18.47
N ILE A 53 1.29 1.62 -17.68
CA ILE A 53 2.52 0.92 -18.12
C ILE A 53 2.20 -0.06 -19.25
N GLU A 54 1.14 -0.86 -19.15
CA GLU A 54 0.74 -1.79 -20.24
C GLU A 54 0.43 -1.03 -21.53
N GLU A 55 -0.23 0.13 -21.45
CA GLU A 55 -0.47 0.97 -22.62
C GLU A 55 0.84 1.41 -23.27
N LYS A 56 1.81 1.87 -22.48
CA LYS A 56 3.12 2.27 -22.99
C LYS A 56 3.89 1.09 -23.60
N LEU A 57 3.85 -0.07 -22.95
CA LEU A 57 4.45 -1.29 -23.48
C LEU A 57 3.83 -1.69 -24.83
N ALA A 58 2.50 -1.63 -24.95
CA ALA A 58 1.79 -1.93 -26.19
C ALA A 58 2.11 -0.98 -27.34
N GLN A 59 2.47 0.29 -27.05
CA GLN A 59 2.91 1.27 -28.03
C GLN A 59 4.34 1.01 -28.53
N GLY A 60 5.10 0.13 -27.88
CA GLY A 60 6.51 -0.16 -28.14
C GLY A 60 7.42 0.83 -27.39
N LEU A 61 8.13 0.32 -26.40
CA LEU A 61 9.05 1.11 -25.56
C LEU A 61 10.45 1.14 -26.16
N THR A 62 10.97 2.33 -26.40
CA THR A 62 12.40 2.54 -26.65
C THR A 62 13.18 2.63 -25.33
N ALA A 63 14.51 2.52 -25.39
CA ALA A 63 15.36 2.71 -24.20
C ALA A 63 15.24 4.13 -23.61
N ALA A 64 14.99 5.13 -24.46
CA ALA A 64 14.76 6.51 -24.03
C ALA A 64 13.43 6.63 -23.24
N ASP A 65 12.35 5.99 -23.74
CA ASP A 65 11.05 5.98 -23.07
C ASP A 65 11.13 5.25 -21.73
N ALA A 66 11.79 4.09 -21.66
CA ALA A 66 12.01 3.35 -20.44
C ALA A 66 12.72 4.20 -19.38
N THR A 67 13.75 4.96 -19.79
CA THR A 67 14.47 5.90 -18.90
C THR A 67 13.59 7.08 -18.49
N ALA A 68 12.77 7.60 -19.39
CA ALA A 68 11.85 8.72 -19.11
C ALA A 68 10.74 8.33 -18.11
N LEU A 69 10.26 7.10 -18.16
CA LEU A 69 9.20 6.58 -17.28
C LEU A 69 9.72 6.05 -15.93
N SER A 70 11.02 5.72 -15.85
CA SER A 70 11.62 5.15 -14.64
C SER A 70 12.13 6.22 -13.68
N GLY A 71 11.80 6.11 -12.41
CA GLY A 71 12.29 6.96 -11.33
C GLY A 71 11.22 7.37 -10.33
N ASN A 72 11.55 8.38 -9.53
CA ASN A 72 10.75 8.86 -8.41
C ASN A 72 10.45 10.37 -8.46
N THR A 73 10.77 11.04 -9.58
CA THR A 73 10.48 12.46 -9.72
C THR A 73 9.02 12.70 -10.11
N ALA A 74 8.43 13.78 -9.60
CA ALA A 74 7.02 14.11 -9.84
C ALA A 74 6.66 14.08 -11.34
N ALA A 75 7.50 14.65 -12.21
CA ALA A 75 7.24 14.68 -13.66
C ALA A 75 7.13 13.28 -14.28
N LYS A 76 7.99 12.33 -13.85
CA LYS A 76 7.97 10.93 -14.34
C LYS A 76 6.74 10.19 -13.82
N LEU A 77 6.40 10.41 -12.56
CA LEU A 77 5.25 9.79 -11.92
C LEU A 77 3.93 10.32 -12.51
N GLN A 78 3.86 11.61 -12.81
CA GLN A 78 2.71 12.24 -13.49
C GLN A 78 2.52 11.71 -14.93
N ALA A 79 3.60 11.40 -15.64
CA ALA A 79 3.54 10.74 -16.96
C ALA A 79 2.88 9.34 -16.89
N LEU A 80 2.88 8.72 -15.70
CA LEU A 80 2.24 7.44 -15.42
C LEU A 80 0.92 7.58 -14.67
N GLY A 81 0.41 8.81 -14.50
CA GLY A 81 -0.88 9.10 -13.90
C GLY A 81 -0.87 9.19 -12.37
N LEU A 82 0.29 9.27 -11.73
CA LEU A 82 0.37 9.63 -10.31
C LEU A 82 0.28 11.16 -10.13
N PRO A 83 -0.41 11.64 -9.10
CA PRO A 83 -0.59 13.09 -8.92
C PRO A 83 0.69 13.81 -8.50
N ASP A 84 1.56 13.14 -7.74
CA ASP A 84 2.78 13.73 -7.17
C ASP A 84 3.77 12.65 -6.74
N ALA A 85 4.97 13.05 -6.29
CA ALA A 85 6.01 12.18 -5.74
C ALA A 85 5.63 11.55 -4.38
N ALA A 86 4.66 12.11 -3.68
CA ALA A 86 4.13 11.62 -2.41
C ALA A 86 2.64 11.93 -2.28
N THR A 87 1.94 11.11 -1.52
CA THR A 87 0.52 11.27 -1.21
C THR A 87 0.26 11.15 0.30
N ASN A 88 -1.01 11.15 0.68
CA ASN A 88 -1.40 10.90 2.06
C ASN A 88 -1.16 9.43 2.50
N ARG A 89 -1.00 8.49 1.56
CA ARG A 89 -0.84 7.05 1.81
C ARG A 89 0.55 6.54 1.47
N CYS A 90 1.21 7.16 0.51
CA CYS A 90 2.57 6.83 0.09
C CYS A 90 3.50 8.02 0.35
N SER A 91 4.52 7.82 1.17
CA SER A 91 5.56 8.84 1.43
C SER A 91 6.53 9.00 0.28
N ALA A 92 6.67 7.96 -0.55
CA ALA A 92 7.48 7.96 -1.75
C ALA A 92 6.95 6.90 -2.73
N PHE A 93 7.12 7.16 -4.01
CA PHE A 93 6.93 6.20 -5.08
C PHE A 93 8.26 5.96 -5.80
N ASN A 94 8.42 4.76 -6.32
CA ASN A 94 9.50 4.47 -7.26
C ASN A 94 8.95 3.57 -8.36
N VAL A 95 9.22 3.92 -9.61
CA VAL A 95 8.78 3.16 -10.78
C VAL A 95 9.99 2.79 -11.62
N THR A 96 10.05 1.56 -12.03
CA THR A 96 11.05 1.08 -13.00
C THR A 96 10.30 0.41 -14.14
N VAL A 97 10.65 0.77 -15.37
CA VAL A 97 10.11 0.16 -16.58
C VAL A 97 11.27 -0.17 -17.50
N LEU A 98 11.33 -1.39 -18.00
CA LEU A 98 12.41 -1.87 -18.87
C LEU A 98 11.87 -2.17 -20.28
N THR A 99 12.72 -2.11 -21.25
CA THR A 99 12.40 -2.48 -22.65
C THR A 99 12.07 -3.95 -22.83
N THR A 100 12.45 -4.79 -21.86
CA THR A 100 12.08 -6.21 -21.80
C THR A 100 10.63 -6.44 -21.39
N GLY A 101 9.88 -5.38 -21.08
CA GLY A 101 8.53 -5.46 -20.52
C GLY A 101 8.52 -5.66 -18.99
N ALA A 102 9.67 -5.91 -18.35
CA ALA A 102 9.72 -5.97 -16.90
C ALA A 102 9.44 -4.58 -16.29
N ALA A 103 8.65 -4.53 -15.22
CA ALA A 103 8.33 -3.29 -14.55
C ALA A 103 8.12 -3.48 -13.05
N SER A 104 8.36 -2.44 -12.27
CA SER A 104 8.00 -2.39 -10.85
C SER A 104 7.41 -1.04 -10.49
N ILE A 105 6.42 -1.05 -9.61
CA ILE A 105 5.76 0.13 -9.06
C ILE A 105 5.77 -0.04 -7.55
N GLU A 106 6.50 0.81 -6.86
CA GLU A 106 6.71 0.75 -5.42
C GLU A 106 6.06 1.94 -4.73
N CYS A 107 5.46 1.69 -3.57
CA CYS A 107 4.98 2.70 -2.65
C CYS A 107 5.59 2.43 -1.27
N THR A 108 6.23 3.43 -0.68
CA THR A 108 6.58 3.43 0.74
C THR A 108 5.39 3.94 1.52
N ILE A 109 4.81 3.08 2.35
CA ILE A 109 3.54 3.32 3.03
C ILE A 109 3.72 4.40 4.10
N LYS A 110 2.78 5.34 4.14
CA LYS A 110 2.62 6.33 5.20
C LYS A 110 1.39 5.97 6.03
N GLY A 111 1.60 5.66 7.30
CA GLY A 111 0.49 5.20 8.13
C GLY A 111 0.84 5.07 9.60
N THR A 112 0.11 4.21 10.32
CA THR A 112 0.38 3.87 11.72
C THR A 112 1.76 3.24 11.89
N THR A 113 2.29 3.25 13.11
CA THR A 113 3.61 2.71 13.45
C THR A 113 3.84 1.27 12.98
N GLN A 114 2.77 0.48 12.83
CA GLN A 114 2.84 -0.90 12.36
C GLN A 114 3.16 -1.03 10.87
N VAL A 115 2.87 -0.02 10.05
CA VAL A 115 3.00 -0.07 8.59
C VAL A 115 3.80 1.09 8.00
N ASN A 116 4.10 2.11 8.79
CA ASN A 116 4.84 3.29 8.34
C ASN A 116 6.26 2.92 7.89
N GLY A 117 6.64 3.37 6.70
CA GLY A 117 7.95 3.08 6.11
C GLY A 117 8.08 1.69 5.48
N LEU A 118 7.09 0.81 5.65
CA LEU A 118 7.05 -0.46 4.93
C LEU A 118 6.65 -0.24 3.47
N GLN A 119 6.98 -1.22 2.62
CA GLN A 119 6.82 -1.10 1.18
C GLN A 119 5.77 -2.07 0.65
N ILE A 120 5.05 -1.63 -0.39
CA ILE A 120 4.18 -2.46 -1.21
C ILE A 120 4.50 -2.21 -2.68
N GLN A 121 4.50 -3.27 -3.48
CA GLN A 121 4.97 -3.25 -4.85
C GLN A 121 4.08 -4.08 -5.75
N TRP A 122 3.79 -3.55 -6.94
CA TRP A 122 3.46 -4.35 -8.11
C TRP A 122 4.73 -4.62 -8.92
N LYS A 123 5.00 -5.87 -9.23
CA LYS A 123 6.13 -6.29 -10.06
C LYS A 123 5.60 -7.07 -11.26
N ARG A 124 5.99 -6.66 -12.46
CA ARG A 124 5.73 -7.36 -13.72
C ARG A 124 6.98 -8.11 -14.15
N SER A 125 6.82 -9.37 -14.51
CA SER A 125 7.91 -10.11 -15.16
C SER A 125 8.17 -9.59 -16.57
N ALA A 126 9.35 -9.85 -17.11
CA ALA A 126 9.64 -9.59 -18.52
C ALA A 126 8.68 -10.37 -19.43
N ASP A 127 8.48 -9.86 -20.64
CA ASP A 127 7.77 -10.59 -21.68
C ASP A 127 8.62 -11.78 -22.11
N ALA A 128 7.98 -12.92 -22.33
CA ALA A 128 8.70 -14.10 -22.79
C ALA A 128 9.00 -14.00 -24.29
N ASN A 129 10.17 -14.47 -24.70
CA ASN A 129 10.56 -14.55 -26.13
C ASN A 129 9.61 -15.41 -26.95
N THR A 130 8.71 -16.15 -26.32
CA THR A 130 7.64 -16.96 -26.92
C THR A 130 6.37 -16.17 -27.23
N GLY A 131 6.36 -14.84 -26.99
CA GLY A 131 5.20 -13.98 -27.22
C GLY A 131 4.20 -13.91 -26.08
N SER A 132 4.50 -14.50 -24.92
CA SER A 132 3.64 -14.38 -23.74
C SER A 132 3.94 -13.08 -22.99
N ALA A 133 2.90 -12.30 -22.68
CA ALA A 133 3.02 -11.08 -21.89
C ALA A 133 3.44 -11.39 -20.44
N GLY A 134 4.21 -10.49 -19.85
CA GLY A 134 4.62 -10.58 -18.46
C GLY A 134 3.43 -10.57 -17.49
N GLN A 135 3.63 -11.16 -16.32
CA GLN A 135 2.61 -11.28 -15.28
C GLN A 135 2.87 -10.31 -14.13
N TRP A 136 1.79 -9.70 -13.63
CA TRP A 136 1.84 -8.83 -12.46
C TRP A 136 1.70 -9.64 -11.16
N THR A 137 2.63 -9.45 -10.25
CA THR A 137 2.61 -10.02 -8.90
C THR A 137 2.69 -8.89 -7.87
N CYS A 138 1.97 -9.04 -6.76
CA CYS A 138 2.03 -8.10 -5.64
C CYS A 138 2.97 -8.64 -4.55
N ASN A 139 3.91 -7.82 -4.12
CA ASN A 139 4.83 -8.11 -3.03
C ASN A 139 4.75 -7.00 -1.97
N THR A 140 4.93 -7.35 -0.71
CA THR A 140 4.98 -6.35 0.37
C THR A 140 5.89 -6.80 1.50
N SER A 141 6.58 -5.85 2.11
CA SER A 141 7.36 -6.08 3.34
C SER A 141 6.49 -6.08 4.60
N VAL A 142 5.19 -5.82 4.46
CA VAL A 142 4.22 -5.82 5.56
C VAL A 142 4.02 -7.23 6.09
N ALA A 143 3.83 -7.36 7.41
CA ALA A 143 3.55 -8.64 8.06
C ALA A 143 2.24 -9.26 7.51
N GLU A 144 2.18 -10.59 7.44
CA GLU A 144 1.08 -11.37 6.87
C GLU A 144 -0.30 -10.97 7.41
N LYS A 145 -0.40 -10.74 8.72
CA LYS A 145 -1.66 -10.33 9.36
C LYS A 145 -2.24 -9.02 8.86
N LEU A 146 -1.40 -8.13 8.27
CA LEU A 146 -1.76 -6.80 7.80
C LEU A 146 -1.74 -6.69 6.26
N ALA A 147 -1.13 -7.64 5.58
CA ALA A 147 -0.99 -7.65 4.13
C ALA A 147 -2.32 -7.94 3.42
N PRO A 148 -2.58 -7.33 2.25
CA PRO A 148 -3.66 -7.74 1.37
C PRO A 148 -3.47 -9.19 0.91
N LYS A 149 -4.56 -9.96 0.80
CA LYS A 149 -4.50 -11.38 0.39
C LYS A 149 -3.93 -11.61 -1.02
N THR A 150 -3.94 -10.58 -1.84
CA THR A 150 -3.39 -10.61 -3.21
C THR A 150 -1.88 -10.42 -3.26
N CYS A 151 -1.25 -10.08 -2.14
CA CYS A 151 0.18 -9.80 -2.07
C CYS A 151 0.92 -10.87 -1.27
N THR A 152 2.14 -11.19 -1.70
CA THR A 152 3.08 -12.01 -0.93
C THR A 152 3.64 -11.20 0.23
N PRO A 153 3.33 -11.56 1.48
CA PRO A 153 3.78 -10.81 2.66
C PRO A 153 5.24 -11.08 3.00
N GLY A 154 5.87 -10.15 3.74
CA GLY A 154 7.25 -10.29 4.21
C GLY A 154 8.31 -10.38 3.10
N ALA A 155 7.94 -10.05 1.87
CA ALA A 155 8.83 -10.13 0.72
C ALA A 155 9.87 -9.00 0.75
N THR A 156 11.10 -9.33 0.36
CA THR A 156 12.10 -8.31 0.02
C THR A 156 11.67 -7.60 -1.25
N ILE A 157 11.51 -6.30 -1.18
CA ILE A 157 11.15 -5.49 -2.35
C ILE A 157 12.40 -5.32 -3.22
N THR A 158 12.30 -5.72 -4.48
CA THR A 158 13.37 -5.62 -5.46
C THR A 158 12.85 -4.97 -6.72
N VAL A 159 13.60 -4.02 -7.27
CA VAL A 159 13.28 -3.40 -8.57
C VAL A 159 13.21 -4.44 -9.69
N ALA A 160 12.52 -4.11 -10.76
CA ALA A 160 12.49 -4.94 -11.95
C ALA A 160 13.90 -5.04 -12.55
N SER A 161 14.27 -6.21 -12.99
CA SER A 161 15.59 -6.54 -13.59
C SER A 161 15.39 -7.38 -14.85
#